data_ecc0ff55fef2086ea1b630d58fd150ae
#
_entry.id   ecc0ff55fef2086ea1b630d58fd150ae
#
_cell.length_a   1.000
_cell.length_b   1.000
_cell.length_c   1.000
_cell.angle_alpha   90.00
_cell.angle_beta   90.00
_cell.angle_gamma   90.00
#
_symmetry.space_group_name_H-M   'P 1'
#
loop_
_entity.id
_entity.type
_entity.pdbx_description
1 polymer ?
#
loop_
_entity_poly.entity_id
_entity_poly.type
_entity_poly.pdbx_seq_one_letter_code
_entity_poly.pdbx_strand_id
1 'polypeptide(L)'
;MPLYSQLSHPTTLGSDVGENRINWAFARLLTPTVAFTADSGWLHQNWPIGHTSGADKTDIGLKYEAYRNNQHETLVSVGLQWGIGHTGAPGVGADAPNTLQPGVFFGKGFGDLPASLSWLRPFAVTGAIVDETPVGSTRATALAPNLANGRFDSVLSPGVETLHWGFSIQYSTLYLTSRFDGGPPKAEPLNQLVPLVEFKFDSPRGQYTTATANPGFAYVAVVWQVAAEVILPLNRAGGNGPGFRVQLLLFLDDLMPSVFGKPLLTSHPDRSQLAW
;
A
#
# COMPACT_ATOMS: atom_id res chain seq x y z
N MET A 1 2.76 -9.07 0.09
CA MET A 1 1.62 -8.22 -0.29
C MET A 1 1.97 -6.80 0.09
N PRO A 2 2.10 -5.86 -0.82
CA PRO A 2 2.45 -4.49 -0.45
C PRO A 2 1.24 -3.82 0.19
N LEU A 3 1.43 -3.38 1.40
CA LEU A 3 0.54 -2.49 2.11
C LEU A 3 0.66 -1.11 1.45
N TYR A 4 -0.23 -0.79 0.53
CA TYR A 4 -0.25 0.51 -0.08
C TYR A 4 -1.35 1.35 0.57
N SER A 5 -0.98 2.31 1.40
CA SER A 5 -1.86 3.39 1.78
C SER A 5 -1.23 4.70 1.33
N GLN A 6 -1.90 5.38 0.44
CA GLN A 6 -1.47 6.66 -0.06
C GLN A 6 -1.89 7.74 0.95
N LEU A 7 -0.94 8.44 1.54
CA LEU A 7 -1.15 9.70 2.23
C LEU A 7 -0.78 10.81 1.27
N SER A 8 -1.76 11.42 0.65
CA SER A 8 -1.56 12.69 -0.03
C SER A 8 -1.80 13.81 0.95
N HIS A 9 -0.78 14.60 1.23
CA HIS A 9 -0.95 15.87 1.92
C HIS A 9 -1.04 16.98 0.88
N PRO A 10 -2.14 17.73 0.83
CA PRO A 10 -2.14 18.99 0.10
C PRO A 10 -1.37 20.02 0.92
N THR A 11 -0.05 20.09 0.75
CA THR A 11 0.81 21.02 1.52
C THR A 11 1.20 22.28 0.76
N THR A 12 0.39 22.77 -0.13
CA THR A 12 0.73 23.98 -0.88
C THR A 12 0.31 25.31 -0.23
N LEU A 13 -0.36 25.27 0.92
CA LEU A 13 -0.79 26.49 1.61
C LEU A 13 -0.65 26.31 3.11
N GLY A 14 0.44 26.61 3.70
CA GLY A 14 0.77 26.89 5.11
C GLY A 14 -0.31 26.79 6.23
N SER A 15 -1.34 26.01 6.04
CA SER A 15 -2.42 25.75 6.98
C SER A 15 -2.40 24.29 7.45
N ASP A 16 -2.45 24.10 8.75
CA ASP A 16 -2.60 22.77 9.36
C ASP A 16 -3.95 22.16 8.92
N VAL A 17 -3.88 21.17 8.02
CA VAL A 17 -5.03 20.40 7.57
C VAL A 17 -5.00 19.06 8.27
N GLY A 18 -5.99 18.79 9.10
CA GLY A 18 -6.21 17.46 9.65
C GLY A 18 -6.88 16.57 8.60
N GLU A 19 -6.26 15.45 8.22
CA GLU A 19 -6.84 14.50 7.28
C GLU A 19 -7.11 13.16 7.97
N ASN A 20 -8.33 12.64 7.81
CA ASN A 20 -8.70 11.27 8.11
C ASN A 20 -9.05 10.56 6.81
N ARG A 21 -8.42 9.42 6.56
CA ARG A 21 -8.62 8.64 5.34
C ARG A 21 -8.96 7.20 5.68
N ILE A 22 -9.98 6.66 5.02
CA ILE A 22 -10.33 5.24 5.04
C ILE A 22 -10.07 4.70 3.63
N ASN A 23 -9.10 3.82 3.48
CA ASN A 23 -8.80 3.17 2.20
C ASN A 23 -9.25 1.71 2.25
N TRP A 24 -9.71 1.21 1.12
CA TRP A 24 -9.97 -0.20 0.90
C TRP A 24 -9.25 -0.65 -0.37
N ALA A 25 -8.76 -1.88 -0.34
CA ALA A 25 -8.12 -2.51 -1.48
C ALA A 25 -8.59 -3.96 -1.58
N PHE A 26 -8.79 -4.43 -2.79
CA PHE A 26 -9.17 -5.78 -3.11
C PHE A 26 -8.19 -6.36 -4.12
N ALA A 27 -7.79 -7.61 -3.92
CA ALA A 27 -6.99 -8.36 -4.87
C ALA A 27 -7.51 -9.79 -5.01
N ARG A 28 -7.57 -10.29 -6.25
CA ARG A 28 -8.00 -11.65 -6.55
C ARG A 28 -7.15 -12.27 -7.65
N LEU A 29 -6.72 -13.51 -7.46
CA LEU A 29 -6.04 -14.27 -8.50
C LEU A 29 -7.00 -14.58 -9.65
N LEU A 30 -6.60 -14.17 -10.86
CA LEU A 30 -7.23 -14.57 -12.12
C LEU A 30 -6.63 -15.87 -12.63
N THR A 31 -5.30 -15.98 -12.57
CA THR A 31 -4.52 -17.17 -12.85
C THR A 31 -3.56 -17.42 -11.67
N PRO A 32 -2.80 -18.52 -11.61
CA PRO A 32 -1.81 -18.72 -10.55
C PRO A 32 -0.75 -17.60 -10.41
N THR A 33 -0.52 -16.84 -11.47
CA THR A 33 0.51 -15.79 -11.52
C THR A 33 -0.01 -14.39 -11.81
N VAL A 34 -1.30 -14.25 -12.15
CA VAL A 34 -1.92 -12.94 -12.45
C VAL A 34 -3.01 -12.65 -11.43
N ALA A 35 -2.97 -11.48 -10.81
CA ALA A 35 -4.02 -10.98 -9.94
C ALA A 35 -4.67 -9.72 -10.53
N PHE A 36 -5.98 -9.60 -10.36
CA PHE A 36 -6.73 -8.36 -10.48
C PHE A 36 -6.65 -7.60 -9.17
N THR A 37 -6.54 -6.27 -9.24
CA THR A 37 -6.54 -5.36 -8.09
C THR A 37 -7.56 -4.25 -8.30
N ALA A 38 -8.16 -3.78 -7.22
CA ALA A 38 -9.01 -2.59 -7.21
C ALA A 38 -8.87 -1.91 -5.85
N ASP A 39 -8.73 -0.60 -5.85
CA ASP A 39 -8.62 0.20 -4.63
C ASP A 39 -9.30 1.56 -4.78
N SER A 40 -9.71 2.11 -3.65
CA SER A 40 -10.30 3.43 -3.51
C SER A 40 -10.34 3.81 -2.03
N GLY A 41 -11.03 4.87 -1.68
CA GLY A 41 -11.15 5.30 -0.29
C GLY A 41 -12.20 6.38 -0.06
N TRP A 42 -12.19 6.88 1.15
CA TRP A 42 -12.97 8.03 1.59
C TRP A 42 -12.10 8.94 2.43
N LEU A 43 -12.11 10.25 2.11
CA LEU A 43 -11.36 11.28 2.80
C LEU A 43 -12.29 12.21 3.57
N HIS A 44 -11.81 12.63 4.74
CA HIS A 44 -12.38 13.75 5.50
C HIS A 44 -11.24 14.68 5.89
N GLN A 45 -11.35 15.96 5.50
CA GLN A 45 -10.34 16.98 5.72
C GLN A 45 -10.93 18.10 6.56
N ASN A 46 -10.18 18.50 7.62
CA ASN A 46 -10.52 19.62 8.48
C ASN A 46 -9.63 20.81 8.15
N TRP A 47 -10.23 21.88 7.69
CA TRP A 47 -9.60 23.14 7.34
C TRP A 47 -9.94 24.22 8.37
N PRO A 48 -9.15 25.28 8.52
CA PRO A 48 -9.50 26.39 9.41
C PRO A 48 -10.87 27.03 9.11
N ILE A 49 -11.35 26.93 7.88
CA ILE A 49 -12.62 27.51 7.41
C ILE A 49 -13.79 26.53 7.31
N GLY A 50 -13.60 25.26 7.72
CA GLY A 50 -14.63 24.23 7.65
C GLY A 50 -14.05 22.86 7.32
N HIS A 51 -14.89 21.94 6.91
CA HIS A 51 -14.49 20.57 6.57
C HIS A 51 -15.02 20.18 5.18
N THR A 52 -14.33 19.25 4.54
CA THR A 52 -14.73 18.61 3.29
C THR A 52 -14.64 17.10 3.43
N SER A 53 -15.49 16.38 2.70
CA SER A 53 -15.47 14.92 2.67
C SER A 53 -15.82 14.42 1.28
N GLY A 54 -15.28 13.27 0.90
CA GLY A 54 -15.60 12.69 -0.38
C GLY A 54 -14.82 11.42 -0.69
N ALA A 55 -15.24 10.76 -1.78
CA ALA A 55 -14.56 9.57 -2.28
C ALA A 55 -13.16 9.90 -2.78
N ASP A 56 -12.23 8.98 -2.56
CA ASP A 56 -10.92 8.97 -3.21
C ASP A 56 -11.01 8.47 -4.66
N LYS A 57 -9.98 8.71 -5.45
CA LYS A 57 -9.86 8.15 -6.79
C LYS A 57 -9.93 6.62 -6.74
N THR A 58 -10.56 6.03 -7.73
CA THR A 58 -10.63 4.57 -7.88
C THR A 58 -9.58 4.11 -8.87
N ASP A 59 -8.75 3.16 -8.45
CA ASP A 59 -7.76 2.51 -9.28
C ASP A 59 -8.12 1.04 -9.49
N ILE A 60 -7.93 0.53 -10.71
CA ILE A 60 -8.07 -0.89 -11.06
C ILE A 60 -6.83 -1.36 -11.79
N GLY A 61 -6.46 -2.62 -11.64
CA GLY A 61 -5.23 -3.07 -12.27
C GLY A 61 -5.04 -4.57 -12.35
N LEU A 62 -3.93 -4.91 -12.96
CA LEU A 62 -3.41 -6.27 -13.04
C LEU A 62 -2.00 -6.31 -12.45
N LYS A 63 -1.70 -7.38 -11.75
CA LYS A 63 -0.37 -7.65 -11.20
C LYS A 63 0.06 -9.04 -11.62
N TYR A 64 1.25 -9.15 -12.18
CA TYR A 64 1.86 -10.39 -12.64
C TYR A 64 3.07 -10.75 -11.79
N GLU A 65 3.10 -11.96 -11.28
CA GLU A 65 4.27 -12.53 -10.61
C GLU A 65 5.32 -12.92 -11.66
N ALA A 66 6.34 -12.06 -11.81
CA ALA A 66 7.37 -12.22 -12.82
C ALA A 66 8.48 -13.19 -12.39
N TYR A 67 8.76 -13.26 -11.09
CA TYR A 67 9.79 -14.13 -10.54
C TYR A 67 9.45 -14.56 -9.12
N ARG A 68 9.60 -15.86 -8.84
CA ARG A 68 9.51 -16.43 -7.49
C ARG A 68 10.67 -17.42 -7.28
N ASN A 69 11.37 -17.27 -6.17
CA ASN A 69 12.35 -18.24 -5.73
C ASN A 69 12.15 -18.52 -4.23
N ASN A 70 11.51 -19.65 -3.93
CA ASN A 70 11.20 -20.02 -2.55
C ASN A 70 12.45 -20.37 -1.73
N GLN A 71 13.52 -20.89 -2.36
CA GLN A 71 14.77 -21.21 -1.67
C GLN A 71 15.51 -19.95 -1.20
N HIS A 72 15.38 -18.88 -1.97
CA HIS A 72 15.97 -17.58 -1.65
C HIS A 72 14.94 -16.57 -1.15
N GLU A 73 13.74 -17.03 -0.80
CA GLU A 73 12.67 -16.17 -0.27
C GLU A 73 12.49 -14.87 -1.07
N THR A 74 12.56 -14.97 -2.40
CA THR A 74 12.53 -13.80 -3.29
C THR A 74 11.31 -13.84 -4.18
N LEU A 75 10.62 -12.71 -4.24
CA LEU A 75 9.45 -12.48 -5.10
C LEU A 75 9.60 -11.15 -5.82
N VAL A 76 9.37 -11.16 -7.14
CA VAL A 76 9.26 -9.93 -7.95
C VAL A 76 7.98 -10.00 -8.76
N SER A 77 7.19 -8.93 -8.71
CA SER A 77 5.98 -8.77 -9.51
C SER A 77 6.03 -7.46 -10.27
N VAL A 78 5.41 -7.45 -11.45
CA VAL A 78 5.14 -6.22 -12.20
C VAL A 78 3.64 -5.98 -12.23
N GLY A 79 3.23 -4.72 -12.25
CA GLY A 79 1.83 -4.34 -12.25
C GLY A 79 1.56 -3.21 -13.21
N LEU A 80 0.31 -3.12 -13.64
CA LEU A 80 -0.22 -2.00 -14.39
C LEU A 80 -1.59 -1.66 -13.80
N GLN A 81 -1.72 -0.44 -13.27
CA GLN A 81 -2.99 0.07 -12.76
C GLN A 81 -3.48 1.21 -13.66
N TRP A 82 -4.79 1.34 -13.72
CA TRP A 82 -5.51 2.43 -14.37
C TRP A 82 -6.26 3.20 -13.31
N GLY A 83 -5.85 4.46 -13.10
CA GLY A 83 -6.61 5.40 -12.30
C GLY A 83 -7.78 5.96 -13.10
N ILE A 84 -9.00 5.65 -12.65
CA ILE A 84 -10.22 6.08 -13.34
C ILE A 84 -10.46 7.54 -13.00
N GLY A 85 -10.29 8.41 -14.00
CA GLY A 85 -10.46 9.85 -13.84
C GLY A 85 -11.87 10.22 -13.39
N HIS A 86 -11.97 11.30 -12.64
CA HIS A 86 -13.25 11.89 -12.15
C HIS A 86 -14.08 10.96 -11.25
N THR A 87 -13.48 9.92 -10.67
CA THR A 87 -14.12 9.08 -9.64
C THR A 87 -13.92 9.62 -8.23
N GLY A 88 -12.91 10.43 -8.02
CA GLY A 88 -12.64 11.12 -6.76
C GLY A 88 -13.43 12.43 -6.62
N ALA A 89 -13.67 12.85 -5.40
CA ALA A 89 -14.43 14.06 -5.10
C ALA A 89 -13.54 15.30 -5.16
N PRO A 90 -13.94 16.36 -5.89
CA PRO A 90 -13.22 17.65 -5.93
C PRO A 90 -13.02 18.28 -4.56
N GLY A 91 -14.00 18.09 -3.66
CA GLY A 91 -14.02 18.68 -2.32
C GLY A 91 -12.86 18.25 -1.42
N VAL A 92 -12.24 17.12 -1.71
CA VAL A 92 -11.06 16.60 -0.98
C VAL A 92 -9.82 16.54 -1.85
N GLY A 93 -9.84 17.19 -3.03
CA GLY A 93 -8.73 17.20 -3.97
C GLY A 93 -8.44 15.83 -4.62
N ALA A 94 -9.41 14.91 -4.57
CA ALA A 94 -9.27 13.57 -5.12
C ALA A 94 -9.77 13.46 -6.57
N ASP A 95 -10.40 14.51 -7.13
CA ASP A 95 -10.66 14.56 -8.56
C ASP A 95 -9.32 14.64 -9.32
N ALA A 96 -9.11 13.72 -10.21
CA ALA A 96 -7.89 13.58 -10.98
C ALA A 96 -8.21 13.18 -12.43
N PRO A 97 -7.33 13.44 -13.40
CA PRO A 97 -7.44 12.85 -14.72
C PRO A 97 -7.27 11.34 -14.66
N ASN A 98 -7.54 10.65 -15.76
CA ASN A 98 -7.10 9.26 -15.88
C ASN A 98 -5.60 9.16 -15.71
N THR A 99 -5.13 8.10 -15.05
CA THR A 99 -3.69 7.84 -14.89
C THR A 99 -3.35 6.41 -15.30
N LEU A 100 -2.15 6.21 -15.82
CA LEU A 100 -1.55 4.91 -16.05
C LEU A 100 -0.42 4.73 -15.04
N GLN A 101 -0.40 3.58 -14.34
CA GLN A 101 0.49 3.36 -13.22
C GLN A 101 1.24 2.03 -13.38
N PRO A 102 2.30 1.97 -14.24
CA PRO A 102 3.20 0.84 -14.25
C PRO A 102 4.00 0.76 -12.95
N GLY A 103 4.20 -0.46 -12.44
CA GLY A 103 4.91 -0.63 -11.18
C GLY A 103 5.67 -1.94 -11.07
N VAL A 104 6.70 -1.93 -10.22
CA VAL A 104 7.49 -3.09 -9.82
C VAL A 104 7.37 -3.26 -8.31
N PHE A 105 7.14 -4.49 -7.89
CA PHE A 105 6.97 -4.87 -6.48
C PHE A 105 7.97 -5.98 -6.17
N PHE A 106 8.63 -5.91 -5.03
CA PHE A 106 9.60 -6.92 -4.64
C PHE A 106 9.47 -7.31 -3.16
N GLY A 107 9.89 -8.53 -2.87
CA GLY A 107 10.04 -9.03 -1.50
C GLY A 107 11.25 -9.94 -1.41
N LYS A 108 12.04 -9.80 -0.33
CA LYS A 108 13.20 -10.64 -0.02
C LYS A 108 13.21 -10.92 1.47
N GLY A 109 13.11 -12.18 1.83
CA GLY A 109 13.45 -12.68 3.16
C GLY A 109 14.94 -13.05 3.24
N PHE A 110 15.50 -13.04 4.42
CA PHE A 110 16.92 -13.35 4.66
C PHE A 110 17.12 -14.69 5.37
N GLY A 111 16.11 -15.57 5.40
CA GLY A 111 16.19 -16.90 6.00
C GLY A 111 17.25 -17.83 5.38
N ASP A 112 17.62 -17.59 4.13
CA ASP A 112 18.61 -18.31 3.35
C ASP A 112 20.08 -17.92 3.63
N LEU A 113 20.34 -16.90 4.45
CA LEU A 113 21.69 -16.44 4.76
C LEU A 113 22.52 -17.51 5.47
N PRO A 114 23.87 -17.53 5.29
CA PRO A 114 24.77 -18.47 5.94
C PRO A 114 24.75 -18.32 7.47
N ALA A 115 25.25 -19.34 8.18
CA ALA A 115 25.25 -19.37 9.65
C ALA A 115 25.99 -18.19 10.30
N SER A 116 27.00 -17.63 9.63
CA SER A 116 27.74 -16.45 10.08
C SER A 116 26.90 -15.17 10.13
N LEU A 117 25.82 -15.10 9.32
CA LEU A 117 24.88 -13.99 9.25
C LEU A 117 23.49 -14.36 9.81
N SER A 118 23.44 -15.38 10.65
CA SER A 118 22.20 -15.94 11.15
C SER A 118 21.31 -14.95 11.93
N TRP A 119 21.87 -13.89 12.47
CA TRP A 119 21.16 -12.82 13.15
C TRP A 119 20.31 -11.95 12.21
N LEU A 120 20.62 -11.93 10.91
CA LEU A 120 19.81 -11.25 9.88
C LEU A 120 18.66 -12.11 9.36
N ARG A 121 18.65 -13.42 9.58
CA ARG A 121 17.63 -14.32 9.03
C ARG A 121 16.19 -13.98 9.40
N PRO A 122 15.88 -13.40 10.60
CA PRO A 122 14.52 -12.98 10.91
C PRO A 122 14.03 -11.78 10.10
N PHE A 123 14.90 -11.10 9.39
CA PHE A 123 14.53 -9.91 8.62
C PHE A 123 13.99 -10.26 7.23
N ALA A 124 13.08 -9.40 6.77
CA ALA A 124 12.63 -9.35 5.39
C ALA A 124 12.51 -7.90 4.94
N VAL A 125 12.70 -7.67 3.64
CA VAL A 125 12.49 -6.38 3.00
C VAL A 125 11.46 -6.55 1.90
N THR A 126 10.45 -5.68 1.88
CA THR A 126 9.49 -5.58 0.78
C THR A 126 9.47 -4.16 0.26
N GLY A 127 9.11 -3.97 -1.00
CA GLY A 127 9.02 -2.61 -1.55
C GLY A 127 8.29 -2.54 -2.88
N ALA A 128 8.07 -1.32 -3.32
CA ALA A 128 7.42 -1.00 -4.58
C ALA A 128 7.99 0.27 -5.19
N ILE A 129 7.96 0.32 -6.52
CA ILE A 129 8.22 1.51 -7.32
C ILE A 129 7.09 1.57 -8.36
N VAL A 130 6.32 2.65 -8.34
CA VAL A 130 5.15 2.86 -9.23
C VAL A 130 5.26 4.25 -9.82
N ASP A 131 5.15 4.36 -11.13
CA ASP A 131 5.11 5.64 -11.84
C ASP A 131 3.67 5.97 -12.20
N GLU A 132 3.11 7.02 -11.62
CA GLU A 132 1.77 7.50 -11.94
C GLU A 132 1.84 8.61 -12.99
N THR A 133 1.46 8.27 -14.23
CA THR A 133 1.47 9.19 -15.35
C THR A 133 0.05 9.56 -15.77
N PRO A 134 -0.34 10.86 -15.75
CA PRO A 134 -1.63 11.31 -16.30
C PRO A 134 -1.75 11.02 -17.79
N VAL A 135 -2.91 10.52 -18.21
CA VAL A 135 -3.21 10.20 -19.62
C VAL A 135 -4.48 10.91 -20.07
N GLY A 136 -4.49 11.42 -21.32
CA GLY A 136 -5.63 12.13 -21.88
C GLY A 136 -5.77 13.56 -21.36
N SER A 137 -6.97 13.99 -20.96
CA SER A 137 -7.19 15.33 -20.39
C SER A 137 -6.49 15.45 -19.05
N THR A 138 -5.61 16.41 -18.91
CA THR A 138 -4.83 16.66 -17.69
C THR A 138 -5.50 17.64 -16.74
N ARG A 139 -6.81 17.90 -16.91
CA ARG A 139 -7.54 18.85 -16.08
C ARG A 139 -8.41 18.10 -15.08
N ALA A 140 -8.20 18.40 -13.82
CA ALA A 140 -9.01 17.96 -12.69
C ALA A 140 -9.50 19.20 -11.93
N THR A 141 -10.52 19.05 -11.12
CA THR A 141 -11.06 20.12 -10.30
C THR A 141 -10.76 19.84 -8.84
N ALA A 142 -10.20 20.82 -8.14
CA ALA A 142 -10.02 20.76 -6.70
C ALA A 142 -10.73 21.96 -6.03
N LEU A 143 -11.16 21.79 -4.78
CA LEU A 143 -11.58 22.89 -3.95
C LEU A 143 -10.40 23.36 -3.09
N ALA A 144 -9.99 24.62 -3.28
CA ALA A 144 -8.95 25.25 -2.49
C ALA A 144 -9.59 26.18 -1.44
N PRO A 145 -9.12 26.16 -0.18
CA PRO A 145 -9.63 27.08 0.83
C PRO A 145 -9.17 28.50 0.52
N ASN A 146 -10.12 29.42 0.49
CA ASN A 146 -9.84 30.85 0.40
C ASN A 146 -10.04 31.49 1.78
N LEU A 147 -8.94 31.65 2.50
CA LEU A 147 -8.95 32.19 3.87
C LEU A 147 -9.41 33.65 3.94
N ALA A 148 -9.31 34.39 2.83
CA ALA A 148 -9.73 35.81 2.80
C ALA A 148 -11.26 35.96 2.82
N ASN A 149 -11.99 35.03 2.22
CA ASN A 149 -13.47 35.06 2.15
C ASN A 149 -14.14 33.97 2.95
N GLY A 150 -13.39 33.05 3.58
CA GLY A 150 -13.91 31.93 4.36
C GLY A 150 -14.66 30.89 3.53
N ARG A 151 -14.35 30.75 2.23
CA ARG A 151 -15.02 29.82 1.31
C ARG A 151 -14.01 28.91 0.60
N PHE A 152 -14.54 27.88 -0.03
CA PHE A 152 -13.76 27.04 -0.94
C PHE A 152 -13.99 27.51 -2.38
N ASP A 153 -12.91 27.80 -3.07
CA ASP A 153 -12.94 28.18 -4.49
C ASP A 153 -12.57 26.98 -5.35
N SER A 154 -13.29 26.81 -6.47
CA SER A 154 -12.96 25.77 -7.45
C SER A 154 -11.71 26.19 -8.24
N VAL A 155 -10.69 25.35 -8.23
CA VAL A 155 -9.45 25.55 -8.97
C VAL A 155 -9.20 24.37 -9.90
N LEU A 156 -8.61 24.65 -11.07
CA LEU A 156 -8.13 23.59 -11.96
C LEU A 156 -6.80 23.06 -11.42
N SER A 157 -6.73 21.75 -11.21
CA SER A 157 -5.51 21.05 -10.82
C SER A 157 -5.02 20.23 -12.01
N PRO A 158 -3.85 20.53 -12.57
CA PRO A 158 -3.25 19.68 -13.58
C PRO A 158 -2.82 18.37 -12.92
N GLY A 159 -3.01 17.26 -13.62
CA GLY A 159 -2.40 15.99 -13.21
C GLY A 159 -0.89 16.11 -13.28
N VAL A 160 -0.22 15.62 -12.25
CA VAL A 160 1.25 15.65 -12.15
C VAL A 160 1.77 14.23 -12.16
N GLU A 161 2.71 13.96 -13.08
CA GLU A 161 3.47 12.71 -13.09
C GLU A 161 4.17 12.54 -11.75
N THR A 162 3.95 11.41 -11.07
CA THR A 162 4.45 11.18 -9.73
C THR A 162 5.08 9.80 -9.62
N LEU A 163 6.34 9.74 -9.20
CA LEU A 163 7.00 8.50 -8.83
C LEU A 163 6.72 8.19 -7.36
N HIS A 164 5.97 7.11 -7.12
CA HIS A 164 5.72 6.54 -5.79
C HIS A 164 6.70 5.42 -5.55
N TRP A 165 7.47 5.48 -4.48
CA TRP A 165 8.38 4.40 -4.13
C TRP A 165 8.52 4.27 -2.62
N GLY A 166 8.86 3.08 -2.19
CA GLY A 166 9.06 2.83 -0.77
C GLY A 166 9.46 1.39 -0.49
N PHE A 167 9.85 1.16 0.73
CA PHE A 167 10.20 -0.17 1.22
C PHE A 167 9.86 -0.31 2.70
N SER A 168 9.66 -1.55 3.12
CA SER A 168 9.45 -1.91 4.53
C SER A 168 10.53 -2.90 4.96
N ILE A 169 11.08 -2.70 6.15
CA ILE A 169 11.94 -3.64 6.84
C ILE A 169 11.09 -4.29 7.94
N GLN A 170 11.01 -5.61 7.92
CA GLN A 170 10.17 -6.39 8.81
C GLN A 170 11.04 -7.38 9.59
N TYR A 171 10.62 -7.69 10.83
CA TYR A 171 11.30 -8.64 11.69
C TYR A 171 10.34 -9.75 12.13
N SER A 172 10.62 -11.00 11.78
CA SER A 172 9.79 -12.15 12.14
C SER A 172 10.14 -12.68 13.52
N THR A 173 9.29 -12.40 14.50
CA THR A 173 9.43 -12.99 15.85
C THR A 173 9.20 -14.50 15.84
N LEU A 174 8.33 -15.00 14.96
CA LEU A 174 8.08 -16.44 14.76
C LEU A 174 9.36 -17.16 14.32
N TYR A 175 10.14 -16.59 13.40
CA TYR A 175 11.42 -17.15 12.97
C TYR A 175 12.41 -17.20 14.13
N LEU A 176 12.45 -16.15 14.95
CA LEU A 176 13.34 -16.08 16.11
C LEU A 176 13.05 -17.19 17.13
N THR A 177 11.77 -17.31 17.54
CA THR A 177 11.37 -18.28 18.57
C THR A 177 11.52 -19.74 18.09
N SER A 178 11.18 -20.04 16.82
CA SER A 178 11.38 -21.38 16.25
C SER A 178 12.84 -21.87 16.32
N ARG A 179 13.77 -20.92 16.32
CA ARG A 179 15.19 -21.22 16.37
C ARG A 179 15.73 -21.45 17.79
N PHE A 180 15.16 -20.75 18.80
CA PHE A 180 15.59 -20.89 20.20
C PHE A 180 14.97 -22.13 20.86
N ASP A 181 13.72 -22.46 20.53
CA ASP A 181 12.99 -23.55 21.15
C ASP A 181 13.28 -24.93 20.55
N GLY A 182 13.98 -25.00 19.42
CA GLY A 182 14.37 -26.25 18.74
C GLY A 182 13.19 -27.13 18.30
N GLY A 183 11.96 -26.60 18.34
CA GLY A 183 10.72 -27.27 17.98
C GLY A 183 9.96 -26.58 16.84
N PRO A 184 8.88 -27.17 16.34
CA PRO A 184 8.01 -26.50 15.38
C PRO A 184 7.48 -25.21 15.99
N PRO A 185 7.33 -24.11 15.20
CA PRO A 185 6.86 -22.84 15.70
C PRO A 185 5.51 -22.99 16.37
N LYS A 186 5.43 -22.67 17.65
CA LYS A 186 4.16 -22.64 18.37
C LYS A 186 3.44 -21.34 18.05
N ALA A 187 2.18 -21.41 17.68
CA ALA A 187 1.32 -20.25 17.46
C ALA A 187 0.96 -19.58 18.81
N GLU A 188 1.95 -19.00 19.47
CA GLU A 188 1.73 -18.15 20.64
C GLU A 188 1.47 -16.70 20.17
N PRO A 189 0.63 -15.93 20.86
CA PRO A 189 0.25 -14.58 20.41
C PRO A 189 1.45 -13.66 20.10
N LEU A 190 2.52 -13.74 20.89
CA LEU A 190 3.73 -12.93 20.69
C LEU A 190 4.55 -13.35 19.46
N ASN A 191 4.44 -14.61 19.03
CA ASN A 191 5.17 -15.12 17.87
C ASN A 191 4.54 -14.68 16.53
N GLN A 192 3.32 -14.15 16.57
CA GLN A 192 2.59 -13.63 15.42
C GLN A 192 2.78 -12.12 15.26
N LEU A 193 3.51 -11.47 16.15
CA LEU A 193 3.81 -10.05 16.10
C LEU A 193 5.03 -9.82 15.19
N VAL A 194 4.88 -8.95 14.21
CA VAL A 194 5.93 -8.57 13.25
C VAL A 194 6.20 -7.07 13.41
N PRO A 195 7.24 -6.67 14.16
CA PRO A 195 7.72 -5.30 14.15
C PRO A 195 8.18 -4.92 12.73
N LEU A 196 7.88 -3.69 12.32
CA LEU A 196 8.24 -3.19 11.01
C LEU A 196 8.53 -1.68 11.03
N VAL A 197 9.28 -1.25 10.03
CA VAL A 197 9.41 0.17 9.68
C VAL A 197 9.22 0.31 8.18
N GLU A 198 8.24 1.10 7.78
CA GLU A 198 7.99 1.44 6.39
C GLU A 198 8.58 2.81 6.05
N PHE A 199 9.24 2.94 4.91
CA PHE A 199 9.70 4.21 4.34
C PHE A 199 8.92 4.46 3.06
N LYS A 200 8.27 5.62 2.97
CA LYS A 200 7.45 6.00 1.83
C LYS A 200 7.90 7.34 1.26
N PHE A 201 7.96 7.40 -0.06
CA PHE A 201 8.36 8.57 -0.82
C PHE A 201 7.40 8.78 -1.99
N ASP A 202 6.88 10.01 -2.14
CA ASP A 202 6.12 10.43 -3.31
C ASP A 202 6.87 11.59 -3.95
N SER A 203 7.29 11.41 -5.21
CA SER A 203 8.17 12.32 -5.95
C SER A 203 7.42 12.90 -7.15
N PRO A 204 6.56 13.93 -6.97
CA PRO A 204 5.86 14.56 -8.06
C PRO A 204 6.83 15.40 -8.90
N ARG A 205 6.68 15.32 -10.23
CA ARG A 205 7.56 15.99 -11.17
C ARG A 205 7.54 17.52 -10.97
N GLY A 206 8.71 18.09 -10.78
CA GLY A 206 8.87 19.54 -10.55
C GLY A 206 8.46 20.05 -9.17
N GLN A 207 8.20 19.14 -8.22
CA GLN A 207 7.88 19.49 -6.83
C GLN A 207 8.81 18.77 -5.85
N TYR A 208 8.70 19.10 -4.56
CA TYR A 208 9.48 18.44 -3.52
C TYR A 208 8.95 17.03 -3.25
N THR A 209 9.85 16.05 -3.14
CA THR A 209 9.52 14.71 -2.69
C THR A 209 9.01 14.74 -1.26
N THR A 210 7.86 14.13 -1.02
CA THR A 210 7.39 13.83 0.34
C THR A 210 8.10 12.58 0.86
N ALA A 211 8.44 12.57 2.13
CA ALA A 211 9.12 11.44 2.75
C ALA A 211 8.59 11.20 4.16
N THR A 212 8.27 9.94 4.46
CA THR A 212 7.84 9.50 5.80
C THR A 212 8.56 8.22 6.21
N ALA A 213 8.73 8.05 7.53
CA ALA A 213 9.11 6.79 8.15
C ALA A 213 7.97 6.36 9.09
N ASN A 214 7.51 5.13 8.93
CA ASN A 214 6.34 4.64 9.63
C ASN A 214 6.72 3.41 10.47
N PRO A 215 7.28 3.59 11.69
CA PRO A 215 7.49 2.49 12.60
C PRO A 215 6.16 1.95 13.12
N GLY A 216 6.08 0.64 13.28
CA GLY A 216 4.88 -0.03 13.74
C GLY A 216 5.05 -1.51 13.92
N PHE A 217 3.93 -2.19 13.98
CA PHE A 217 3.87 -3.64 14.08
C PHE A 217 2.63 -4.18 13.34
N ALA A 218 2.74 -5.40 12.87
CA ALA A 218 1.63 -6.18 12.37
C ALA A 218 1.43 -7.43 13.24
N TYR A 219 0.20 -7.77 13.52
CA TYR A 219 -0.19 -9.05 14.10
C TYR A 219 -0.82 -9.90 12.99
N VAL A 220 -0.21 -11.05 12.70
CA VAL A 220 -0.59 -11.92 11.57
C VAL A 220 -1.27 -13.17 12.11
N ALA A 221 -2.59 -13.28 11.90
CA ALA A 221 -3.37 -14.48 12.18
C ALA A 221 -3.57 -15.31 10.90
N VAL A 222 -4.26 -16.45 11.01
CA VAL A 222 -4.49 -17.38 9.89
C VAL A 222 -5.32 -16.74 8.78
N VAL A 223 -6.40 -16.03 9.12
CA VAL A 223 -7.36 -15.50 8.14
C VAL A 223 -7.42 -13.96 8.10
N TRP A 224 -6.64 -13.29 8.95
CA TRP A 224 -6.58 -11.82 8.99
C TRP A 224 -5.23 -11.32 9.54
N GLN A 225 -4.94 -10.07 9.27
CA GLN A 225 -3.81 -9.34 9.83
C GLN A 225 -4.29 -7.94 10.26
N VAL A 226 -3.82 -7.49 11.43
CA VAL A 226 -3.97 -6.08 11.85
C VAL A 226 -2.58 -5.48 11.97
N ALA A 227 -2.40 -4.29 11.41
CA ALA A 227 -1.18 -3.50 11.59
C ALA A 227 -1.51 -2.13 12.17
N ALA A 228 -0.58 -1.58 12.94
CA ALA A 228 -0.66 -0.22 13.47
C ALA A 228 0.72 0.44 13.35
N GLU A 229 0.72 1.69 12.87
CA GLU A 229 1.94 2.45 12.59
C GLU A 229 1.78 3.91 12.99
N VAL A 230 2.88 4.52 13.42
CA VAL A 230 3.01 5.96 13.57
C VAL A 230 3.67 6.51 12.32
N ILE A 231 3.08 7.51 11.69
CA ILE A 231 3.62 8.15 10.49
C ILE A 231 4.45 9.35 10.93
N LEU A 232 5.74 9.31 10.68
CA LEU A 232 6.69 10.35 11.03
C LEU A 232 7.19 11.04 9.75
N PRO A 233 6.87 12.33 9.52
CA PRO A 233 7.45 13.07 8.41
C PRO A 233 8.98 13.15 8.52
N LEU A 234 9.68 12.80 7.44
CA LEU A 234 11.15 12.95 7.35
C LEU A 234 11.55 14.31 6.79
N ASN A 235 10.62 15.00 6.15
CA ASN A 235 10.83 16.35 5.63
C ASN A 235 9.54 17.17 5.72
N ARG A 236 9.63 18.47 5.47
CA ARG A 236 8.48 19.39 5.54
C ARG A 236 7.40 19.08 4.49
N ALA A 237 7.78 18.54 3.35
CA ALA A 237 6.82 18.13 2.33
C ALA A 237 5.99 16.90 2.77
N GLY A 238 6.54 16.05 3.63
CA GLY A 238 5.87 14.89 4.20
C GLY A 238 4.87 15.21 5.32
N GLY A 239 4.83 16.47 5.79
CA GLY A 239 3.90 16.93 6.82
C GLY A 239 4.56 17.70 7.96
N ASN A 240 3.72 18.32 8.82
CA ASN A 240 4.18 19.15 9.95
C ASN A 240 4.05 18.45 11.32
N GLY A 241 3.49 17.26 11.37
CA GLY A 241 3.30 16.50 12.61
C GLY A 241 3.13 15.01 12.38
N PRO A 242 3.18 14.22 13.46
CA PRO A 242 2.99 12.77 13.36
C PRO A 242 1.55 12.42 12.98
N GLY A 243 1.41 11.37 12.19
CA GLY A 243 0.15 10.73 11.86
C GLY A 243 0.06 9.34 12.48
N PHE A 244 -1.07 8.70 12.28
CA PHE A 244 -1.33 7.35 12.75
C PHE A 244 -2.09 6.55 11.70
N ARG A 245 -1.76 5.27 11.52
CA ARG A 245 -2.42 4.37 10.58
C ARG A 245 -2.75 3.05 11.28
N VAL A 246 -3.97 2.56 11.06
CA VAL A 246 -4.37 1.19 11.37
C VAL A 246 -4.82 0.52 10.10
N GLN A 247 -4.47 -0.74 9.93
CA GLN A 247 -4.85 -1.53 8.79
C GLN A 247 -5.39 -2.88 9.23
N LEU A 248 -6.49 -3.30 8.60
CA LEU A 248 -7.03 -4.66 8.65
C LEU A 248 -6.90 -5.28 7.25
N LEU A 249 -6.29 -6.45 7.19
CA LEU A 249 -6.24 -7.28 5.99
C LEU A 249 -6.96 -8.60 6.26
N LEU A 250 -7.84 -8.99 5.36
CA LEU A 250 -8.55 -10.27 5.39
C LEU A 250 -8.01 -11.17 4.28
N PHE A 251 -7.61 -12.39 4.62
CA PHE A 251 -7.20 -13.43 3.66
C PHE A 251 -8.45 -14.17 3.20
N LEU A 252 -9.06 -13.69 2.10
CA LEU A 252 -10.34 -14.21 1.63
C LEU A 252 -10.24 -15.64 1.12
N ASP A 253 -9.10 -16.05 0.63
CA ASP A 253 -8.78 -17.41 0.22
C ASP A 253 -8.79 -18.42 1.39
N ASP A 254 -8.33 -18.00 2.56
CA ASP A 254 -8.39 -18.80 3.79
C ASP A 254 -9.76 -18.69 4.49
N LEU A 255 -10.41 -17.53 4.40
CA LEU A 255 -11.71 -17.29 5.03
C LEU A 255 -12.86 -17.98 4.28
N MET A 256 -12.82 -17.95 2.95
CA MET A 256 -13.84 -18.52 2.05
C MET A 256 -13.17 -19.33 0.91
N PRO A 257 -12.52 -20.46 1.22
CA PRO A 257 -11.71 -21.22 0.25
C PRO A 257 -12.50 -21.74 -0.94
N SER A 258 -13.79 -21.99 -0.75
CA SER A 258 -14.68 -22.43 -1.85
C SER A 258 -14.91 -21.37 -2.92
N VAL A 259 -14.79 -20.10 -2.58
CA VAL A 259 -15.03 -18.95 -3.48
C VAL A 259 -13.72 -18.32 -3.95
N PHE A 260 -12.77 -18.14 -3.04
CA PHE A 260 -11.55 -17.39 -3.30
C PHE A 260 -10.27 -18.25 -3.32
N GLY A 261 -10.32 -19.49 -2.82
CA GLY A 261 -9.14 -20.38 -2.73
C GLY A 261 -8.63 -20.91 -4.08
N LYS A 262 -9.29 -20.56 -5.20
CA LYS A 262 -8.86 -20.94 -6.56
C LYS A 262 -8.86 -19.73 -7.48
N PRO A 263 -7.91 -19.65 -8.43
CA PRO A 263 -7.94 -18.65 -9.47
C PRO A 263 -9.23 -18.72 -10.30
N LEU A 264 -9.70 -17.57 -10.80
CA LEU A 264 -10.95 -17.47 -11.56
C LEU A 264 -10.89 -18.16 -12.93
N LEU A 265 -9.72 -18.11 -13.60
CA LEU A 265 -9.54 -18.52 -14.99
C LEU A 265 -8.77 -19.85 -15.14
N THR A 266 -8.73 -20.70 -14.12
CA THR A 266 -8.18 -22.05 -14.27
C THR A 266 -9.13 -22.91 -15.12
N SER A 267 -8.82 -23.05 -16.40
CA SER A 267 -9.40 -24.08 -17.25
C SER A 267 -8.88 -25.45 -16.81
N HIS A 268 -9.76 -26.28 -16.29
CA HIS A 268 -9.61 -27.69 -15.89
C HIS A 268 -8.58 -27.97 -14.77
N PRO A 269 -8.96 -28.74 -13.76
CA PRO A 269 -7.99 -29.34 -12.86
C PRO A 269 -7.16 -30.34 -13.69
N ASP A 270 -5.87 -30.09 -13.80
CA ASP A 270 -4.93 -31.08 -14.28
C ASP A 270 -4.99 -32.29 -13.31
N ARG A 271 -5.70 -33.35 -13.73
CA ARG A 271 -5.84 -34.60 -12.96
C ARG A 271 -4.51 -35.33 -12.74
N SER A 272 -3.40 -34.80 -13.27
CA SER A 272 -2.07 -35.42 -13.15
C SER A 272 -1.36 -35.14 -11.81
N GLN A 273 -1.91 -34.24 -10.96
CA GLN A 273 -1.31 -33.96 -9.64
C GLN A 273 -2.04 -34.57 -8.44
N LEU A 274 -3.03 -35.43 -8.67
CA LEU A 274 -3.72 -36.19 -7.61
C LEU A 274 -3.16 -37.62 -7.42
N ALA A 275 -1.98 -37.88 -7.89
CA ALA A 275 -1.26 -39.10 -7.60
C ALA A 275 0.06 -38.72 -6.91
N TRP A 276 0.04 -38.71 -5.57
CA TRP A 276 1.08 -39.18 -4.60
C TRP A 276 0.73 -38.74 -3.19
#